data_65e47d16ef7772d5f7ae08d5a926d88f
#
_entry.id   65e47d16ef7772d5f7ae08d5a926d88f
#
_cell.length_a   1.000
_cell.length_b   1.000
_cell.length_c   1.000
_cell.angle_alpha   90.00
_cell.angle_beta   90.00
_cell.angle_gamma   90.00
#
_symmetry.space_group_name_H-M   'P 1'
#
loop_
_entity.id
_entity.type
_entity.pdbx_description
1 polymer ?
#
loop_
_entity_poly.entity_id
_entity_poly.type
_entity_poly.pdbx_seq_one_letter_code
_entity_poly.pdbx_strand_id
1 'polypeptide(L)'
;MSQILYGKPVAENLDFKSKTIFENYTTQNDKSPVLTAITVGENPASLLYVSVKEKKAKELGVEFSWIKLKESISERELEDTISNYSESSQGMIVQLPLPEHLNVEKVIDLIPSEIDVDGLTTYNWVGFILKI
;
A
#
# COMPACT_ATOMS: atom_id res chain seq x y z
N MET A 1 -2.93 5.52 39.50
CA MET A 1 -1.83 4.79 38.86
C MET A 1 -1.83 5.03 37.35
N SER A 2 -0.69 5.30 36.76
CA SER A 2 -0.57 5.46 35.31
C SER A 2 -0.50 4.07 34.67
N GLN A 3 -1.29 3.83 33.62
CA GLN A 3 -1.23 2.60 32.84
C GLN A 3 -0.43 2.88 31.57
N ILE A 4 0.58 2.04 31.27
CA ILE A 4 1.33 2.11 30.03
C ILE A 4 0.57 1.30 28.97
N LEU A 5 0.20 1.97 27.88
CA LEU A 5 -0.44 1.32 26.74
C LEU A 5 0.64 0.91 25.72
N TYR A 6 0.79 -0.40 25.52
CA TYR A 6 1.74 -0.94 24.55
C TYR A 6 1.04 -1.20 23.20
N GLY A 7 1.65 -0.73 22.11
CA GLY A 7 1.13 -0.99 20.75
C GLY A 7 1.32 -2.43 20.29
N LYS A 8 2.34 -3.14 20.80
CA LYS A 8 2.67 -4.49 20.37
C LYS A 8 1.51 -5.49 20.48
N PRO A 9 0.78 -5.63 21.62
CA PRO A 9 -0.34 -6.56 21.71
C PRO A 9 -1.47 -6.24 20.73
N VAL A 10 -1.69 -4.95 20.43
CA VAL A 10 -2.69 -4.52 19.45
C VAL A 10 -2.26 -4.92 18.05
N ALA A 11 -0.99 -4.70 17.69
CA ALA A 11 -0.45 -5.10 16.42
C ALA A 11 -0.51 -6.62 16.20
N GLU A 12 -0.15 -7.41 17.21
CA GLU A 12 -0.21 -8.89 17.15
C GLU A 12 -1.65 -9.40 16.95
N ASN A 13 -2.63 -8.77 17.58
CA ASN A 13 -4.05 -9.12 17.39
C ASN A 13 -4.52 -8.77 15.96
N LEU A 14 -4.12 -7.60 15.44
CA LEU A 14 -4.42 -7.21 14.07
C LEU A 14 -3.76 -8.15 13.05
N ASP A 15 -2.51 -8.52 13.26
CA ASP A 15 -1.78 -9.48 12.43
C ASP A 15 -2.52 -10.84 12.38
N PHE A 16 -2.96 -11.35 13.54
CA PHE A 16 -3.70 -12.60 13.60
C PHE A 16 -5.02 -12.53 12.81
N LYS A 17 -5.80 -11.47 13.01
CA LYS A 17 -7.06 -11.27 12.29
C LYS A 17 -6.84 -11.13 10.78
N SER A 18 -5.85 -10.34 10.38
CA SER A 18 -5.51 -10.12 8.98
C SER A 18 -5.05 -11.41 8.30
N LYS A 19 -4.22 -12.20 8.97
CA LYS A 19 -3.76 -13.49 8.45
C LYS A 19 -4.94 -14.43 8.18
N THR A 20 -5.88 -14.53 9.11
CA THR A 20 -7.09 -15.35 8.93
C THR A 20 -7.92 -14.89 7.73
N ILE A 21 -8.07 -13.57 7.53
CA ILE A 21 -8.80 -13.00 6.39
C ILE A 21 -8.10 -13.36 5.08
N PHE A 22 -6.78 -13.23 5.02
CA PHE A 22 -6.01 -13.51 3.80
C PHE A 22 -5.96 -15.01 3.48
N GLU A 23 -5.89 -15.88 4.48
CA GLU A 23 -5.99 -17.33 4.31
C GLU A 23 -7.36 -17.72 3.74
N ASN A 24 -8.45 -17.14 4.26
CA ASN A 24 -9.79 -17.33 3.73
C ASN A 24 -9.91 -16.84 2.28
N TYR A 25 -9.35 -15.67 1.98
CA TYR A 25 -9.32 -15.15 0.61
C TYR A 25 -8.60 -16.11 -0.34
N THR A 26 -7.44 -16.60 0.07
CA THR A 26 -6.64 -17.54 -0.72
C THR A 26 -7.41 -18.83 -0.99
N THR A 27 -8.10 -19.35 0.03
CA THR A 27 -8.92 -20.56 -0.11
C THR A 27 -10.10 -20.36 -1.08
N GLN A 28 -10.74 -19.20 -1.03
CA GLN A 28 -11.91 -18.90 -1.87
C GLN A 28 -11.54 -18.60 -3.32
N ASN A 29 -10.37 -18.02 -3.56
CA ASN A 29 -9.96 -17.53 -4.89
C ASN A 29 -8.87 -18.39 -5.56
N ASP A 30 -8.37 -19.41 -4.87
CA ASP A 30 -7.24 -20.25 -5.31
C ASP A 30 -5.97 -19.44 -5.65
N LYS A 31 -5.82 -18.27 -5.03
CA LYS A 31 -4.65 -17.39 -5.15
C LYS A 31 -4.57 -16.43 -3.97
N SER A 32 -3.35 -16.06 -3.57
CA SER A 32 -3.14 -15.06 -2.53
C SER A 32 -3.57 -13.66 -2.99
N PRO A 33 -4.02 -12.80 -2.06
CA PRO A 33 -4.21 -11.39 -2.38
C PRO A 33 -2.87 -10.73 -2.71
N VAL A 34 -2.87 -9.76 -3.61
CA VAL A 34 -1.69 -9.04 -4.09
C VAL A 34 -1.69 -7.62 -3.54
N LEU A 35 -0.60 -7.25 -2.87
CA LEU A 35 -0.28 -5.87 -2.50
C LEU A 35 0.81 -5.35 -3.43
N THR A 36 0.49 -4.34 -4.24
CA THR A 36 1.45 -3.68 -5.12
C THR A 36 2.00 -2.42 -4.46
N ALA A 37 3.31 -2.31 -4.38
CA ALA A 37 4.00 -1.10 -3.92
C ALA A 37 4.84 -0.51 -5.04
N ILE A 38 4.67 0.78 -5.32
CA ILE A 38 5.41 1.51 -6.34
C ILE A 38 6.37 2.48 -5.65
N THR A 39 7.66 2.40 -5.99
CA THR A 39 8.68 3.36 -5.58
C THR A 39 9.26 4.07 -6.80
N VAL A 40 9.52 5.38 -6.69
CA VAL A 40 10.15 6.18 -7.73
C VAL A 40 11.46 6.74 -7.19
N GLY A 41 12.56 6.40 -7.85
CA GLY A 41 13.90 6.75 -7.39
C GLY A 41 14.42 5.81 -6.30
N GLU A 42 15.53 6.21 -5.70
CA GLU A 42 16.31 5.39 -4.76
C GLU A 42 16.43 6.03 -3.37
N ASN A 43 15.38 6.70 -2.89
CA ASN A 43 15.36 7.26 -1.54
C ASN A 43 15.53 6.13 -0.51
N PRO A 44 16.61 6.14 0.33
CA PRO A 44 16.92 5.02 1.22
C PRO A 44 15.82 4.76 2.25
N ALA A 45 15.17 5.80 2.76
CA ALA A 45 14.07 5.65 3.73
C ALA A 45 12.86 5.00 3.08
N SER A 46 12.51 5.38 1.85
CA SER A 46 11.41 4.78 1.09
C SER A 46 11.66 3.30 0.83
N LEU A 47 12.87 2.95 0.39
CA LEU A 47 13.25 1.55 0.13
C LEU A 47 13.20 0.70 1.41
N LEU A 48 13.67 1.26 2.53
CA LEU A 48 13.58 0.59 3.83
C LEU A 48 12.13 0.35 4.25
N TYR A 49 11.26 1.37 4.18
CA TYR A 49 9.86 1.22 4.56
C TYR A 49 9.12 0.20 3.69
N VAL A 50 9.37 0.19 2.40
CA VAL A 50 8.75 -0.80 1.49
C VAL A 50 9.29 -2.20 1.77
N SER A 51 10.57 -2.37 2.08
CA SER A 51 11.12 -3.68 2.45
C SER A 51 10.50 -4.25 3.74
N VAL A 52 10.20 -3.40 4.71
CA VAL A 52 9.48 -3.80 5.94
C VAL A 52 8.03 -4.20 5.62
N LYS A 53 7.35 -3.46 4.76
CA LYS A 53 6.00 -3.79 4.28
C LYS A 53 5.99 -5.12 3.52
N GLU A 54 6.98 -5.35 2.65
CA GLU A 54 7.15 -6.61 1.92
C GLU A 54 7.29 -7.81 2.87
N LYS A 55 8.16 -7.69 3.87
CA LYS A 55 8.36 -8.73 4.88
C LYS A 55 7.05 -9.03 5.60
N LYS A 56 6.35 -7.99 6.06
CA LYS A 56 5.07 -8.15 6.78
C LYS A 56 3.99 -8.78 5.89
N ALA A 57 3.87 -8.37 4.64
CA ALA A 57 2.93 -8.93 3.68
C ALA A 57 3.15 -10.45 3.51
N LYS A 58 4.40 -10.86 3.32
CA LYS A 58 4.78 -12.28 3.21
C LYS A 58 4.46 -13.09 4.47
N GLU A 59 4.70 -12.53 5.66
CA GLU A 59 4.35 -13.15 6.95
C GLU A 59 2.84 -13.39 7.09
N LEU A 60 2.02 -12.51 6.49
CA LEU A 60 0.57 -12.57 6.54
C LEU A 60 -0.07 -13.37 5.38
N GLY A 61 0.72 -13.91 4.46
CA GLY A 61 0.21 -14.68 3.31
C GLY A 61 -0.28 -13.82 2.15
N VAL A 62 0.24 -12.60 2.03
CA VAL A 62 -0.03 -11.66 0.93
C VAL A 62 1.12 -11.68 -0.06
N GLU A 63 0.83 -11.83 -1.34
CA GLU A 63 1.81 -11.67 -2.41
C GLU A 63 2.20 -10.19 -2.53
N PHE A 64 3.49 -9.92 -2.58
CA PHE A 64 4.00 -8.54 -2.65
C PHE A 64 4.65 -8.26 -3.99
N SER A 65 4.07 -7.34 -4.75
CA SER A 65 4.56 -6.87 -6.04
C SER A 65 5.24 -5.51 -5.87
N TRP A 66 6.57 -5.49 -5.90
CA TRP A 66 7.34 -4.25 -5.76
C TRP A 66 7.80 -3.73 -7.10
N ILE A 67 7.22 -2.62 -7.54
CA ILE A 67 7.54 -1.95 -8.80
C ILE A 67 8.50 -0.79 -8.50
N LYS A 68 9.73 -0.93 -8.99
CA LYS A 68 10.79 0.07 -8.81
C LYS A 68 10.95 0.87 -10.10
N LEU A 69 10.66 2.15 -10.05
CA LEU A 69 10.72 3.06 -11.18
C LEU A 69 11.91 4.01 -11.04
N LYS A 70 12.46 4.43 -12.19
CA LYS A 70 13.56 5.40 -12.22
C LYS A 70 13.08 6.76 -11.75
N GLU A 71 13.96 7.52 -11.09
CA GLU A 71 13.67 8.88 -10.64
C GLU A 71 13.22 9.79 -11.80
N SER A 72 13.76 9.57 -13.01
CA SER A 72 13.46 10.34 -14.22
C SER A 72 12.16 9.95 -14.93
N ILE A 73 11.34 9.08 -14.34
CA ILE A 73 10.08 8.66 -14.96
C ILE A 73 9.16 9.85 -15.19
N SER A 74 8.46 9.87 -16.31
CA SER A 74 7.45 10.89 -16.57
C SER A 74 6.17 10.63 -15.78
N GLU A 75 5.38 11.68 -15.55
CA GLU A 75 4.07 11.54 -14.88
C GLU A 75 3.17 10.57 -15.64
N ARG A 76 3.16 10.63 -16.97
CA ARG A 76 2.37 9.72 -17.80
C ARG A 76 2.77 8.26 -17.65
N GLU A 77 4.07 7.95 -17.64
CA GLU A 77 4.55 6.57 -17.44
C GLU A 77 4.19 6.05 -16.05
N LEU A 78 4.19 6.93 -15.03
CA LEU A 78 3.74 6.57 -13.69
C LEU A 78 2.22 6.32 -13.65
N GLU A 79 1.42 7.17 -14.32
CA GLU A 79 -0.02 6.98 -14.49
C GLU A 79 -0.34 5.64 -15.17
N ASP A 80 0.34 5.34 -16.28
CA ASP A 80 0.18 4.08 -17.01
C ASP A 80 0.56 2.88 -16.12
N THR A 81 1.60 3.02 -15.31
CA THR A 81 2.03 1.96 -14.36
C THR A 81 0.96 1.71 -13.31
N ILE A 82 0.43 2.76 -12.68
CA ILE A 82 -0.66 2.64 -11.68
C ILE A 82 -1.86 1.95 -12.30
N SER A 83 -2.29 2.39 -13.48
CA SER A 83 -3.43 1.82 -14.20
C SER A 83 -3.22 0.32 -14.50
N ASN A 84 -2.06 -0.05 -15.03
CA ASN A 84 -1.76 -1.42 -15.42
C ASN A 84 -1.76 -2.40 -14.24
N TYR A 85 -1.30 -1.96 -13.06
CA TYR A 85 -1.25 -2.82 -11.87
C TYR A 85 -2.53 -2.78 -11.03
N SER A 86 -3.41 -1.79 -11.20
CA SER A 86 -4.64 -1.65 -10.42
C SER A 86 -5.58 -2.84 -10.56
N GLU A 87 -5.74 -3.37 -11.76
CA GLU A 87 -6.68 -4.48 -12.03
C GLU A 87 -6.25 -5.80 -11.38
N SER A 88 -4.95 -5.98 -11.16
CA SER A 88 -4.40 -7.23 -10.58
C SER A 88 -4.11 -7.14 -9.09
N SER A 89 -4.30 -5.97 -8.48
CA SER A 89 -3.97 -5.70 -7.08
C SER A 89 -5.22 -5.66 -6.19
N GLN A 90 -5.15 -6.25 -5.01
CA GLN A 90 -6.14 -6.08 -3.95
C GLN A 90 -5.79 -4.93 -3.00
N GLY A 91 -4.56 -4.47 -3.05
CA GLY A 91 -4.08 -3.26 -2.37
C GLY A 91 -2.96 -2.60 -3.16
N MET A 92 -2.89 -1.25 -3.12
CA MET A 92 -1.83 -0.50 -3.79
C MET A 92 -1.28 0.60 -2.90
N ILE A 93 0.03 0.79 -2.98
CA ILE A 93 0.78 1.84 -2.31
C ILE A 93 1.67 2.53 -3.34
N VAL A 94 1.60 3.85 -3.41
CA VAL A 94 2.64 4.67 -4.03
C VAL A 94 3.44 5.29 -2.89
N GLN A 95 4.68 4.83 -2.72
CA GLN A 95 5.51 5.23 -1.59
C GLN A 95 6.01 6.66 -1.75
N LEU A 96 5.69 7.50 -0.77
CA LEU A 96 6.19 8.87 -0.70
C LEU A 96 7.58 8.93 -0.01
N PRO A 97 8.40 9.94 -0.29
CA PRO A 97 8.17 11.05 -1.22
C PRO A 97 8.34 10.66 -2.69
N LEU A 98 7.72 11.41 -3.60
CA LEU A 98 7.97 11.36 -5.03
C LEU A 98 8.97 12.45 -5.44
N PRO A 99 9.68 12.28 -6.59
CA PRO A 99 10.47 13.35 -7.19
C PRO A 99 9.66 14.64 -7.43
N GLU A 100 10.29 15.80 -7.29
CA GLU A 100 9.62 17.11 -7.33
C GLU A 100 8.88 17.41 -8.63
N HIS A 101 9.29 16.80 -9.76
CA HIS A 101 8.63 16.98 -11.05
C HIS A 101 7.29 16.25 -11.19
N LEU A 102 6.94 15.40 -10.22
CA LEU A 102 5.67 14.65 -10.20
C LEU A 102 4.68 15.33 -9.27
N ASN A 103 3.44 15.47 -9.72
CA ASN A 103 2.35 15.99 -8.88
C ASN A 103 1.81 14.90 -7.96
N VAL A 104 2.17 14.98 -6.66
CA VAL A 104 1.82 13.96 -5.65
C VAL A 104 0.31 13.79 -5.54
N GLU A 105 -0.46 14.87 -5.42
CA GLU A 105 -1.92 14.81 -5.24
C GLU A 105 -2.59 14.13 -6.43
N LYS A 106 -2.19 14.52 -7.64
CA LYS A 106 -2.71 13.91 -8.86
C LYS A 106 -2.37 12.42 -8.94
N VAL A 107 -1.12 12.04 -8.64
CA VAL A 107 -0.66 10.65 -8.70
C VAL A 107 -1.41 9.79 -7.68
N ILE A 108 -1.58 10.25 -6.44
CA ILE A 108 -2.30 9.52 -5.40
C ILE A 108 -3.77 9.30 -5.80
N ASP A 109 -4.42 10.30 -6.37
CA ASP A 109 -5.83 10.21 -6.79
C ASP A 109 -6.06 9.29 -8.01
N LEU A 110 -5.00 8.80 -8.67
CA LEU A 110 -5.09 7.75 -9.69
C LEU A 110 -5.28 6.35 -9.10
N ILE A 111 -4.95 6.15 -7.82
CA ILE A 111 -5.17 4.88 -7.16
C ILE A 111 -6.68 4.69 -6.94
N PRO A 112 -7.28 3.58 -7.43
CA PRO A 112 -8.68 3.30 -7.12
C PRO A 112 -8.91 3.26 -5.60
N SER A 113 -9.94 3.95 -5.13
CA SER A 113 -10.22 4.11 -3.69
C SER A 113 -10.38 2.78 -2.94
N GLU A 114 -10.84 1.76 -3.63
CA GLU A 114 -11.08 0.42 -3.09
C GLU A 114 -9.79 -0.34 -2.78
N ILE A 115 -8.67 0.01 -3.43
CA ILE A 115 -7.37 -0.61 -3.22
C ILE A 115 -6.34 0.34 -2.60
N ASP A 116 -6.73 1.56 -2.27
CA ASP A 116 -5.91 2.55 -1.56
C ASP A 116 -5.75 2.17 -0.08
N VAL A 117 -4.76 1.35 0.22
CA VAL A 117 -4.55 0.82 1.58
C VAL A 117 -3.92 1.82 2.54
N ASP A 118 -3.30 2.89 2.05
CA ASP A 118 -2.78 3.99 2.87
C ASP A 118 -3.86 5.05 3.17
N GLY A 119 -5.00 5.04 2.46
CA GLY A 119 -6.11 5.96 2.64
C GLY A 119 -5.76 7.41 2.25
N LEU A 120 -4.85 7.61 1.33
CA LEU A 120 -4.32 8.93 0.94
C LEU A 120 -5.07 9.58 -0.20
N THR A 121 -5.89 8.85 -0.96
CA THR A 121 -6.72 9.42 -2.02
C THR A 121 -7.68 10.46 -1.45
N THR A 122 -7.98 11.49 -2.22
CA THR A 122 -8.95 12.52 -1.81
C THR A 122 -10.28 11.91 -1.41
N TYR A 123 -10.74 10.88 -2.11
CA TYR A 123 -11.98 10.17 -1.79
C TYR A 123 -11.93 9.56 -0.38
N ASN A 124 -10.91 8.78 -0.05
CA ASN A 124 -10.78 8.11 1.24
C ASN A 124 -10.51 9.10 2.37
N TRP A 125 -9.71 10.15 2.10
CA TRP A 125 -9.41 11.18 3.08
C TRP A 125 -10.65 11.98 3.46
N VAL A 126 -11.46 12.41 2.49
CA VAL A 126 -12.73 13.11 2.73
C VAL A 126 -13.72 12.19 3.45
N GLY A 127 -13.84 10.93 3.03
CA GLY A 127 -14.67 9.93 3.68
C GLY A 127 -14.33 9.75 5.16
N PHE A 128 -13.04 9.69 5.50
CA PHE A 128 -12.59 9.61 6.88
C PHE A 128 -12.97 10.85 7.72
N ILE A 129 -12.77 12.06 7.18
CA ILE A 129 -13.11 13.32 7.86
C ILE A 129 -14.62 13.44 8.08
N LEU A 130 -15.41 13.13 7.06
CA LEU A 130 -16.87 13.27 7.09
C LEU A 130 -17.59 12.06 7.71
N LYS A 131 -16.87 10.98 8.01
CA LYS A 131 -17.42 9.71 8.53
C LYS A 131 -18.54 9.12 7.66
N ILE A 132 -18.35 9.22 6.36
CA ILE A 132 -19.27 8.66 5.35
C ILE A 132 -18.68 7.40 4.71
#